data_2cf4f7f7dd8a0c84f298ad0f51be3fbc
#
_entry.id   2cf4f7f7dd8a0c84f298ad0f51be3fbc
#
_cell.length_a   1.000
_cell.length_b   1.000
_cell.length_c   1.000
_cell.angle_alpha   90.00
_cell.angle_beta   90.00
_cell.angle_gamma   90.00
#
_symmetry.space_group_name_H-M   'P 1'
#
loop_
_entity.id
_entity.type
_entity.pdbx_description
1 polymer ?
#
loop_
_entity_poly.entity_id
_entity_poly.type
_entity_poly.pdbx_seq_one_letter_code
_entity_poly.pdbx_strand_id
1 'polypeptide(L)'
;SLLHFCLQHRIPFMYASSASTYGGGKHGFREGDECEDALNPYAFSKLAFDRYVRQVMPEAHSQIVGLKYFNVYGPQEHHKGKMASIFYQLYNQINETGKARLFRGWGEIAGKPVEDGEQRRDFVYVKDVVRVNLWFWENHGPSGIYNCGTGHAHSYNEVAKAVIKAMGKGEIAYRDFPEVLKGKYQNFTESDPTHLLAAGYDQGFTDMDEAVKEYVTFLDNGGYYEYGK
;
A
#
# COMPACT_ATOMS: atom_id res chain seq x y z
N SER A 1 -26.03 -7.91 3.63
CA SER A 1 -24.57 -7.83 3.67
C SER A 1 -24.09 -7.52 5.09
N LEU A 2 -22.80 -7.72 5.40
CA LEU A 2 -22.22 -7.41 6.71
C LEU A 2 -22.39 -5.92 7.05
N LEU A 3 -22.15 -5.02 6.10
CA LEU A 3 -22.38 -3.58 6.29
C LEU A 3 -23.82 -3.28 6.75
N HIS A 4 -24.82 -3.85 6.09
CA HIS A 4 -26.23 -3.63 6.49
C HIS A 4 -26.53 -4.13 7.90
N PHE A 5 -25.97 -5.29 8.28
CA PHE A 5 -26.08 -5.79 9.64
C PHE A 5 -25.48 -4.79 10.65
N CYS A 6 -24.26 -4.29 10.38
CA CYS A 6 -23.62 -3.30 11.24
C CYS A 6 -24.45 -2.01 11.37
N LEU A 7 -24.98 -1.50 10.25
CA LEU A 7 -25.83 -0.30 10.24
C LEU A 7 -27.12 -0.50 11.08
N GLN A 8 -27.82 -1.63 10.91
CA GLN A 8 -29.02 -1.96 11.67
C GLN A 8 -28.77 -2.06 13.17
N HIS A 9 -27.61 -2.56 13.57
CA HIS A 9 -27.25 -2.75 14.97
C HIS A 9 -26.38 -1.63 15.55
N ARG A 10 -26.14 -0.56 14.79
CA ARG A 10 -25.26 0.58 15.18
C ARG A 10 -23.87 0.15 15.59
N ILE A 11 -23.32 -0.84 14.89
CA ILE A 11 -21.95 -1.34 15.09
C ILE A 11 -21.01 -0.56 14.14
N PRO A 12 -19.89 -0.01 14.62
CA PRO A 12 -18.86 0.58 13.76
C PRO A 12 -18.40 -0.42 12.70
N PHE A 13 -18.23 0.05 11.47
CA PHE A 13 -17.82 -0.79 10.36
C PHE A 13 -16.57 -0.23 9.68
N MET A 14 -15.49 -1.00 9.70
CA MET A 14 -14.26 -0.66 8.98
C MET A 14 -14.00 -1.68 7.88
N TYR A 15 -13.49 -1.22 6.74
CA TYR A 15 -13.22 -2.11 5.62
C TYR A 15 -11.98 -1.70 4.83
N ALA A 16 -11.37 -2.70 4.20
CA ALA A 16 -10.24 -2.54 3.31
C ALA A 16 -10.70 -2.15 1.90
N SER A 17 -10.46 -0.92 1.50
CA SER A 17 -10.43 -0.48 0.12
C SER A 17 -9.01 -0.59 -0.43
N SER A 18 -8.68 0.07 -1.54
CA SER A 18 -7.37 -0.05 -2.19
C SER A 18 -7.04 1.17 -3.03
N ALA A 19 -5.78 1.57 -3.05
CA ALA A 19 -5.26 2.57 -3.99
C ALA A 19 -5.34 2.14 -5.46
N SER A 20 -5.58 0.84 -5.74
CA SER A 20 -5.85 0.36 -7.11
C SER A 20 -7.07 1.01 -7.76
N THR A 21 -7.99 1.57 -6.96
CA THR A 21 -9.16 2.32 -7.44
C THR A 21 -8.80 3.58 -8.22
N TYR A 22 -7.59 4.12 -8.03
CA TYR A 22 -7.08 5.28 -8.79
C TYR A 22 -6.54 4.94 -10.19
N GLY A 23 -6.53 3.65 -10.56
CA GLY A 23 -6.09 3.19 -11.86
C GLY A 23 -4.67 3.64 -12.18
N GLY A 24 -4.49 4.33 -13.31
CA GLY A 24 -3.20 4.87 -13.73
C GLY A 24 -2.74 6.13 -12.99
N GLY A 25 -3.54 6.68 -12.07
CA GLY A 25 -3.23 7.93 -11.38
C GLY A 25 -3.36 9.18 -12.25
N LYS A 26 -4.09 9.09 -13.36
CA LYS A 26 -4.24 10.19 -14.33
C LYS A 26 -4.75 11.50 -13.70
N HIS A 27 -5.58 11.39 -12.68
CA HIS A 27 -6.21 12.51 -11.99
C HIS A 27 -5.71 12.69 -10.55
N GLY A 28 -4.59 12.04 -10.21
CA GLY A 28 -4.03 12.05 -8.86
C GLY A 28 -4.50 10.88 -7.98
N PHE A 29 -4.20 10.97 -6.69
CA PHE A 29 -4.42 9.90 -5.72
C PHE A 29 -5.16 10.42 -4.48
N ARG A 30 -6.14 11.29 -4.68
CA ARG A 30 -7.03 11.80 -3.64
C ARG A 30 -8.37 11.08 -3.68
N GLU A 31 -8.99 10.88 -2.53
CA GLU A 31 -10.29 10.22 -2.42
C GLU A 31 -11.39 11.07 -3.05
N GLY A 32 -12.12 10.50 -4.00
CA GLY A 32 -13.20 11.13 -4.73
C GLY A 32 -13.36 10.57 -6.13
N ASP A 33 -14.58 10.62 -6.66
CA ASP A 33 -14.93 10.05 -7.97
C ASP A 33 -14.10 10.65 -9.11
N GLU A 34 -13.61 11.88 -8.96
CA GLU A 34 -12.78 12.59 -9.94
C GLU A 34 -11.39 11.96 -10.14
N CYS A 35 -10.86 11.28 -9.13
CA CYS A 35 -9.55 10.64 -9.18
C CYS A 35 -9.63 9.13 -9.40
N GLU A 36 -10.82 8.53 -9.28
CA GLU A 36 -11.00 7.08 -9.27
C GLU A 36 -11.36 6.52 -10.65
N ASP A 37 -10.43 5.71 -11.21
CA ASP A 37 -10.55 5.09 -12.55
C ASP A 37 -10.03 3.65 -12.51
N ALA A 38 -10.88 2.70 -12.10
CA ALA A 38 -10.49 1.31 -11.90
C ALA A 38 -10.16 0.60 -13.23
N LEU A 39 -8.92 0.09 -13.36
CA LEU A 39 -8.41 -0.54 -14.59
C LEU A 39 -8.57 -2.07 -14.66
N ASN A 40 -9.04 -2.71 -13.60
CA ASN A 40 -9.20 -4.16 -13.56
C ASN A 40 -10.36 -4.58 -12.64
N PRO A 41 -10.84 -5.85 -12.71
CA PRO A 41 -11.97 -6.33 -11.91
C PRO A 41 -11.77 -6.19 -10.39
N TYR A 42 -10.53 -6.38 -9.89
CA TYR A 42 -10.24 -6.18 -8.47
C TYR A 42 -10.45 -4.71 -8.06
N ALA A 43 -9.82 -3.78 -8.78
CA ALA A 43 -9.96 -2.35 -8.53
C ALA A 43 -11.43 -1.92 -8.64
N PHE A 44 -12.13 -2.40 -9.66
CA PHE A 44 -13.56 -2.13 -9.84
C PHE A 44 -14.40 -2.64 -8.67
N SER A 45 -14.12 -3.83 -8.15
CA SER A 45 -14.86 -4.37 -6.99
C SER A 45 -14.72 -3.51 -5.74
N LYS A 46 -13.51 -2.95 -5.51
CA LYS A 46 -13.25 -2.02 -4.41
C LYS A 46 -13.95 -0.68 -4.62
N LEU A 47 -13.83 -0.13 -5.82
CA LEU A 47 -14.47 1.14 -6.19
C LEU A 47 -16.01 1.05 -6.11
N ALA A 48 -16.60 -0.04 -6.60
CA ALA A 48 -18.05 -0.23 -6.52
C ALA A 48 -18.54 -0.25 -5.06
N PHE A 49 -17.77 -0.85 -4.14
CA PHE A 49 -18.08 -0.85 -2.73
C PHE A 49 -17.88 0.53 -2.10
N ASP A 50 -16.80 1.25 -2.43
CA ASP A 50 -16.58 2.63 -1.97
C ASP A 50 -17.74 3.56 -2.39
N ARG A 51 -18.17 3.47 -3.65
CA ARG A 51 -19.32 4.24 -4.17
C ARG A 51 -20.60 3.91 -3.42
N TYR A 52 -20.86 2.63 -3.17
CA TYR A 52 -22.02 2.21 -2.39
C TYR A 52 -21.95 2.75 -0.95
N VAL A 53 -20.79 2.68 -0.30
CA VAL A 53 -20.59 3.23 1.04
C VAL A 53 -20.86 4.74 1.07
N ARG A 54 -20.37 5.51 0.08
CA ARG A 54 -20.66 6.96 -0.02
C ARG A 54 -22.17 7.27 -0.08
N GLN A 55 -22.95 6.39 -0.73
CA GLN A 55 -24.41 6.58 -0.80
C GLN A 55 -25.13 6.34 0.53
N VAL A 56 -24.68 5.35 1.31
CA VAL A 56 -25.34 4.98 2.58
C VAL A 56 -24.80 5.72 3.80
N MET A 57 -23.59 6.25 3.72
CA MET A 57 -22.89 6.91 4.83
C MET A 57 -23.64 8.13 5.40
N PRO A 58 -24.27 9.02 4.60
CA PRO A 58 -24.96 10.19 5.15
C PRO A 58 -26.13 9.85 6.09
N GLU A 59 -26.75 8.68 5.94
CA GLU A 59 -27.85 8.21 6.77
C GLU A 59 -27.41 7.23 7.87
N ALA A 60 -26.11 6.94 7.95
CA ALA A 60 -25.57 5.98 8.91
C ALA A 60 -25.55 6.58 10.33
N HIS A 61 -26.06 5.81 11.31
CA HIS A 61 -26.02 6.15 12.73
C HIS A 61 -24.85 5.51 13.48
N SER A 62 -23.91 4.88 12.75
CA SER A 62 -22.68 4.31 13.28
C SER A 62 -21.52 4.68 12.36
N GLN A 63 -20.32 4.65 12.90
CA GLN A 63 -19.10 4.95 12.15
C GLN A 63 -18.91 3.98 10.97
N ILE A 64 -18.57 4.53 9.80
CA ILE A 64 -18.12 3.75 8.65
C ILE A 64 -16.77 4.30 8.20
N VAL A 65 -15.73 3.46 8.16
CA VAL A 65 -14.39 3.84 7.72
C VAL A 65 -13.92 2.91 6.62
N GLY A 66 -13.63 3.46 5.44
CA GLY A 66 -12.94 2.78 4.35
C GLY A 66 -11.49 3.20 4.31
N LEU A 67 -10.55 2.25 4.25
CA LEU A 67 -9.13 2.55 4.14
C LEU A 67 -8.59 2.08 2.79
N LYS A 68 -8.20 3.03 1.93
CA LYS A 68 -7.53 2.77 0.65
C LYS A 68 -6.06 2.51 0.92
N TYR A 69 -5.72 1.23 1.10
CA TYR A 69 -4.34 0.84 1.32
C TYR A 69 -3.49 1.02 0.07
N PHE A 70 -2.35 1.69 0.23
CA PHE A 70 -1.30 1.76 -0.77
C PHE A 70 -0.46 0.48 -0.75
N ASN A 71 0.82 0.51 -1.09
CA ASN A 71 1.63 -0.69 -1.19
C ASN A 71 2.12 -1.15 0.18
N VAL A 72 1.30 -1.94 0.87
CA VAL A 72 1.60 -2.46 2.22
C VAL A 72 2.71 -3.50 2.17
N TYR A 73 3.70 -3.38 3.06
CA TYR A 73 4.77 -4.35 3.26
C TYR A 73 5.06 -4.60 4.74
N GLY A 74 5.70 -5.72 5.04
CA GLY A 74 6.14 -6.02 6.40
C GLY A 74 5.87 -7.46 6.83
N PRO A 75 6.01 -7.76 8.12
CA PRO A 75 5.84 -9.10 8.68
C PRO A 75 4.56 -9.82 8.24
N GLN A 76 4.61 -11.16 8.24
CA GLN A 76 3.49 -12.08 8.00
C GLN A 76 2.97 -12.12 6.54
N GLU A 77 3.75 -11.73 5.56
CA GLU A 77 3.32 -11.77 4.15
C GLU A 77 3.85 -12.95 3.33
N HIS A 78 4.69 -13.81 3.88
CA HIS A 78 5.32 -14.93 3.18
C HIS A 78 4.31 -15.90 2.52
N HIS A 79 3.12 -16.08 3.11
CA HIS A 79 2.05 -16.93 2.57
C HIS A 79 1.49 -16.42 1.23
N LYS A 80 1.74 -15.15 0.90
CA LYS A 80 1.28 -14.54 -0.37
C LYS A 80 2.10 -14.99 -1.58
N GLY A 81 3.25 -15.66 -1.39
CA GLY A 81 4.13 -16.13 -2.46
C GLY A 81 4.52 -14.99 -3.41
N LYS A 82 4.21 -15.12 -4.70
CA LYS A 82 4.52 -14.09 -5.72
C LYS A 82 3.76 -12.76 -5.52
N MET A 83 2.72 -12.74 -4.70
CA MET A 83 1.95 -11.53 -4.37
C MET A 83 2.47 -10.81 -3.12
N ALA A 84 3.50 -11.33 -2.47
CA ALA A 84 4.20 -10.65 -1.39
C ALA A 84 4.87 -9.36 -1.89
N SER A 85 5.15 -8.42 -0.99
CA SER A 85 5.75 -7.14 -1.34
C SER A 85 7.12 -7.30 -2.01
N ILE A 86 7.54 -6.24 -2.71
CA ILE A 86 8.88 -6.21 -3.31
C ILE A 86 9.99 -6.36 -2.24
N PHE A 87 9.80 -5.89 -1.02
CA PHE A 87 10.76 -6.02 0.07
C PHE A 87 11.03 -7.49 0.39
N TYR A 88 9.98 -8.29 0.56
CA TYR A 88 10.10 -9.74 0.79
C TYR A 88 10.73 -10.46 -0.41
N GLN A 89 10.33 -10.09 -1.63
CA GLN A 89 10.89 -10.69 -2.83
C GLN A 89 12.38 -10.38 -2.98
N LEU A 90 12.82 -9.14 -2.72
CA LEU A 90 14.24 -8.76 -2.78
C LEU A 90 15.06 -9.43 -1.69
N TYR A 91 14.55 -9.52 -0.46
CA TYR A 91 15.19 -10.27 0.61
C TYR A 91 15.49 -11.72 0.19
N ASN A 92 14.50 -12.44 -0.36
CA ASN A 92 14.70 -13.81 -0.84
C ASN A 92 15.67 -13.88 -2.02
N GLN A 93 15.53 -13.01 -3.03
CA GLN A 93 16.44 -12.96 -4.18
C GLN A 93 17.91 -12.73 -3.76
N ILE A 94 18.14 -11.82 -2.83
CA ILE A 94 19.48 -11.53 -2.32
C ILE A 94 20.05 -12.75 -1.58
N ASN A 95 19.23 -13.44 -0.76
CA ASN A 95 19.66 -14.65 -0.09
C ASN A 95 19.99 -15.79 -1.07
N GLU A 96 19.20 -15.96 -2.13
CA GLU A 96 19.40 -17.03 -3.11
C GLU A 96 20.50 -16.75 -4.12
N THR A 97 20.65 -15.49 -4.55
CA THR A 97 21.49 -15.15 -5.72
C THR A 97 22.48 -14.02 -5.50
N GLY A 98 22.47 -13.35 -4.34
CA GLY A 98 23.22 -12.14 -4.07
C GLY A 98 22.72 -10.90 -4.81
N LYS A 99 21.60 -10.98 -5.55
CA LYS A 99 21.15 -9.90 -6.44
C LYS A 99 19.71 -9.47 -6.17
N ALA A 100 19.51 -8.17 -6.03
CA ALA A 100 18.21 -7.50 -6.07
C ALA A 100 17.86 -7.18 -7.52
N ARG A 101 16.95 -7.95 -8.14
CA ARG A 101 16.59 -7.81 -9.56
C ARG A 101 15.43 -6.88 -9.75
N LEU A 102 15.69 -5.71 -10.34
CA LEU A 102 14.71 -4.69 -10.68
C LEU A 102 14.40 -4.69 -12.19
N PHE A 103 13.29 -4.09 -12.57
CA PHE A 103 12.97 -3.89 -13.98
C PHE A 103 13.74 -2.68 -14.52
N ARG A 104 14.15 -2.78 -15.80
CA ARG A 104 14.57 -1.63 -16.57
C ARG A 104 13.44 -0.62 -16.71
N GLY A 105 13.80 0.61 -17.05
CA GLY A 105 12.83 1.66 -17.28
C GLY A 105 11.86 1.34 -18.40
N TRP A 106 10.59 1.69 -18.19
CA TRP A 106 9.56 1.60 -19.21
C TRP A 106 8.44 2.62 -18.92
N GLY A 107 7.93 3.26 -19.97
CA GLY A 107 6.87 4.26 -19.88
C GLY A 107 7.35 5.59 -19.33
N GLU A 108 6.45 6.37 -18.78
CA GLU A 108 6.69 7.75 -18.34
C GLU A 108 6.11 8.01 -16.96
N ILE A 109 6.71 8.98 -16.25
CA ILE A 109 6.18 9.64 -15.06
C ILE A 109 6.23 11.14 -15.31
N ALA A 110 5.09 11.84 -15.24
CA ALA A 110 4.97 13.27 -15.48
C ALA A 110 5.59 13.71 -16.84
N GLY A 111 5.42 12.91 -17.91
CA GLY A 111 5.93 13.19 -19.24
C GLY A 111 7.44 12.97 -19.44
N LYS A 112 8.12 12.35 -18.47
CA LYS A 112 9.54 11.99 -18.57
C LYS A 112 9.71 10.48 -18.60
N PRO A 113 10.59 9.94 -19.48
CA PRO A 113 10.90 8.52 -19.51
C PRO A 113 11.33 8.02 -18.13
N VAL A 114 10.85 6.83 -17.76
CA VAL A 114 11.26 6.16 -16.53
C VAL A 114 12.60 5.47 -16.75
N GLU A 115 13.57 5.77 -15.93
CA GLU A 115 14.88 5.10 -15.93
C GLU A 115 14.83 3.74 -15.22
N ASP A 116 15.92 2.96 -15.32
CA ASP A 116 16.05 1.64 -14.71
C ASP A 116 15.81 1.67 -13.19
N GLY A 117 14.79 0.96 -12.73
CA GLY A 117 14.42 0.89 -11.31
C GLY A 117 13.74 2.15 -10.74
N GLU A 118 13.43 3.16 -11.56
CA GLU A 118 12.83 4.42 -11.10
C GLU A 118 11.30 4.46 -11.16
N GLN A 119 10.65 3.35 -11.40
CA GLN A 119 9.22 3.24 -11.09
C GLN A 119 9.02 3.50 -9.59
N ARG A 120 7.96 4.24 -9.22
CA ARG A 120 7.75 4.72 -7.85
C ARG A 120 6.44 4.25 -7.25
N ARG A 121 6.46 3.96 -5.96
CA ARG A 121 5.28 3.58 -5.19
C ARG A 121 5.30 4.24 -3.82
N ASP A 122 4.12 4.57 -3.34
CA ASP A 122 3.92 4.81 -1.92
C ASP A 122 3.86 3.46 -1.19
N PHE A 123 4.92 3.15 -0.47
CA PHE A 123 5.05 1.95 0.34
C PHE A 123 4.74 2.28 1.79
N VAL A 124 3.79 1.56 2.38
CA VAL A 124 3.37 1.76 3.77
C VAL A 124 3.67 0.53 4.61
N TYR A 125 4.30 0.74 5.77
CA TYR A 125 4.64 -0.34 6.68
C TYR A 125 3.40 -0.91 7.36
N VAL A 126 3.30 -2.24 7.47
CA VAL A 126 2.09 -2.91 7.99
C VAL A 126 1.74 -2.49 9.41
N LYS A 127 2.73 -2.18 10.27
CA LYS A 127 2.48 -1.68 11.63
C LYS A 127 1.83 -0.30 11.61
N ASP A 128 2.16 0.55 10.65
CA ASP A 128 1.52 1.85 10.47
C ASP A 128 0.07 1.68 10.02
N VAL A 129 -0.17 0.75 9.10
CA VAL A 129 -1.53 0.37 8.70
C VAL A 129 -2.36 -0.07 9.92
N VAL A 130 -1.79 -0.91 10.79
CA VAL A 130 -2.43 -1.32 12.05
C VAL A 130 -2.70 -0.11 12.95
N ARG A 131 -1.73 0.82 13.10
CA ARG A 131 -1.93 2.04 13.90
C ARG A 131 -3.08 2.89 13.38
N VAL A 132 -3.19 3.09 12.06
CA VAL A 132 -4.32 3.83 11.47
C VAL A 132 -5.66 3.15 11.78
N ASN A 133 -5.73 1.82 11.65
CA ASN A 133 -6.95 1.07 11.98
C ASN A 133 -7.31 1.21 13.46
N LEU A 134 -6.35 1.03 14.37
CA LEU A 134 -6.58 1.16 15.81
C LEU A 134 -6.96 2.59 16.19
N TRP A 135 -6.33 3.59 15.57
CA TRP A 135 -6.67 4.98 15.81
C TRP A 135 -8.15 5.29 15.51
N PHE A 136 -8.67 4.85 14.37
CA PHE A 136 -10.11 5.03 14.05
C PHE A 136 -11.00 4.28 15.04
N TRP A 137 -10.59 3.11 15.49
CA TRP A 137 -11.33 2.30 16.45
C TRP A 137 -11.38 2.97 17.84
N GLU A 138 -10.25 3.45 18.33
CA GLU A 138 -10.09 3.98 19.68
C GLU A 138 -10.62 5.42 19.81
N ASN A 139 -10.40 6.24 18.77
CA ASN A 139 -10.77 7.67 18.81
C ASN A 139 -12.14 7.97 18.21
N HIS A 140 -12.83 6.95 17.69
CA HIS A 140 -14.11 7.15 17.01
C HIS A 140 -14.08 8.29 15.97
N GLY A 141 -13.01 8.33 15.19
CA GLY A 141 -12.80 9.35 14.16
C GLY A 141 -13.99 9.44 13.18
N PRO A 142 -14.09 10.50 12.38
CA PRO A 142 -15.24 10.71 11.51
C PRO A 142 -15.41 9.58 10.49
N SER A 143 -16.66 9.30 10.11
CA SER A 143 -16.94 8.39 8.98
C SER A 143 -16.36 8.97 7.70
N GLY A 144 -15.78 8.11 6.86
CA GLY A 144 -15.15 8.53 5.62
C GLY A 144 -14.42 7.41 4.90
N ILE A 145 -13.91 7.73 3.72
CA ILE A 145 -12.96 6.90 2.99
C ILE A 145 -11.64 7.65 2.97
N TYR A 146 -10.56 6.99 3.41
CA TYR A 146 -9.28 7.61 3.65
C TYR A 146 -8.15 6.85 2.96
N ASN A 147 -7.20 7.58 2.40
CA ASN A 147 -5.95 7.01 1.96
C ASN A 147 -5.13 6.53 3.17
N CYS A 148 -4.61 5.31 3.06
CA CYS A 148 -3.66 4.76 4.01
C CYS A 148 -2.34 4.50 3.28
N GLY A 149 -1.56 5.54 3.13
CA GLY A 149 -0.24 5.64 2.52
C GLY A 149 0.54 6.76 3.18
N THR A 150 1.84 6.82 2.89
CA THR A 150 2.78 7.73 3.57
C THR A 150 2.77 9.16 3.02
N GLY A 151 2.29 9.35 1.77
CA GLY A 151 2.43 10.60 1.02
C GLY A 151 3.82 10.78 0.39
N HIS A 152 4.64 9.72 0.37
CA HIS A 152 5.98 9.72 -0.22
C HIS A 152 6.18 8.51 -1.14
N ALA A 153 6.37 8.78 -2.44
CA ALA A 153 6.67 7.76 -3.41
C ALA A 153 8.17 7.44 -3.43
N HIS A 154 8.53 6.19 -3.16
CA HIS A 154 9.89 5.68 -3.26
C HIS A 154 10.10 4.88 -4.55
N SER A 155 11.28 5.02 -5.16
CA SER A 155 11.66 4.21 -6.31
C SER A 155 12.02 2.78 -5.90
N TYR A 156 11.94 1.84 -6.83
CA TYR A 156 12.42 0.48 -6.58
C TYR A 156 13.93 0.43 -6.32
N ASN A 157 14.69 1.40 -6.85
CA ASN A 157 16.11 1.57 -6.52
C ASN A 157 16.31 1.94 -5.04
N GLU A 158 15.51 2.88 -4.51
CA GLU A 158 15.54 3.26 -3.09
C GLU A 158 15.17 2.06 -2.21
N VAL A 159 14.13 1.31 -2.56
CA VAL A 159 13.74 0.08 -1.86
C VAL A 159 14.87 -0.96 -1.86
N ALA A 160 15.47 -1.23 -3.02
CA ALA A 160 16.55 -2.21 -3.11
C ALA A 160 17.77 -1.79 -2.30
N LYS A 161 18.15 -0.51 -2.31
CA LYS A 161 19.23 0.04 -1.48
C LYS A 161 18.94 -0.13 0.02
N ALA A 162 17.71 0.15 0.46
CA ALA A 162 17.29 -0.04 1.85
C ALA A 162 17.38 -1.51 2.29
N VAL A 163 16.90 -2.45 1.47
CA VAL A 163 17.00 -3.89 1.76
C VAL A 163 18.44 -4.37 1.78
N ILE A 164 19.26 -4.00 0.79
CA ILE A 164 20.70 -4.33 0.73
C ILE A 164 21.45 -3.79 1.96
N LYS A 165 21.17 -2.54 2.34
CA LYS A 165 21.75 -1.90 3.54
C LYS A 165 21.37 -2.66 4.82
N ALA A 166 20.10 -3.03 4.96
CA ALA A 166 19.63 -3.77 6.14
C ALA A 166 20.20 -5.19 6.22
N MET A 167 20.36 -5.88 5.07
CA MET A 167 20.95 -7.22 4.99
C MET A 167 22.50 -7.22 5.07
N GLY A 168 23.15 -6.08 4.85
CA GLY A 168 24.61 -5.97 4.79
C GLY A 168 25.27 -6.69 3.61
N LYS A 169 24.48 -7.11 2.60
CA LYS A 169 24.93 -7.86 1.42
C LYS A 169 23.99 -7.66 0.23
N GLY A 170 24.50 -7.98 -0.97
CA GLY A 170 23.74 -7.95 -2.22
C GLY A 170 24.14 -6.78 -3.14
N GLU A 171 23.73 -6.85 -4.38
CA GLU A 171 23.91 -5.81 -5.40
C GLU A 171 22.63 -5.65 -6.24
N ILE A 172 22.42 -4.46 -6.79
CA ILE A 172 21.30 -4.22 -7.73
C ILE A 172 21.66 -4.79 -9.10
N ALA A 173 20.73 -5.51 -9.72
CA ALA A 173 20.80 -5.95 -11.10
C ALA A 173 19.50 -5.62 -11.82
N TYR A 174 19.59 -5.25 -13.09
CA TYR A 174 18.42 -4.93 -13.89
C TYR A 174 18.07 -6.05 -14.87
N ARG A 175 16.79 -6.26 -15.09
CA ARG A 175 16.22 -7.17 -16.09
C ARG A 175 15.21 -6.45 -16.96
N ASP A 176 15.00 -6.95 -18.15
CA ASP A 176 14.07 -6.34 -19.09
C ASP A 176 12.65 -6.26 -18.52
N PHE A 177 11.96 -5.18 -18.84
CA PHE A 177 10.58 -4.98 -18.46
C PHE A 177 9.69 -6.01 -19.17
N PRO A 178 8.85 -6.78 -18.45
CA PRO A 178 8.02 -7.82 -19.07
C PRO A 178 7.00 -7.27 -20.04
N GLU A 179 6.95 -7.79 -21.27
CA GLU A 179 6.01 -7.38 -22.32
C GLU A 179 4.54 -7.43 -21.85
N VAL A 180 4.17 -8.45 -21.08
CA VAL A 180 2.80 -8.66 -20.57
C VAL A 180 2.32 -7.56 -19.63
N LEU A 181 3.23 -6.78 -19.05
CA LEU A 181 2.93 -5.68 -18.14
C LEU A 181 2.87 -4.33 -18.85
N LYS A 182 3.39 -4.22 -20.06
CA LYS A 182 3.37 -2.96 -20.84
C LYS A 182 1.93 -2.48 -21.06
N GLY A 183 1.68 -1.20 -20.83
CA GLY A 183 0.35 -0.58 -20.94
C GLY A 183 -0.62 -0.90 -19.78
N LYS A 184 -0.26 -1.80 -18.85
CA LYS A 184 -1.07 -2.17 -17.69
C LYS A 184 -0.39 -1.88 -16.36
N TYR A 185 0.87 -1.45 -16.43
CA TYR A 185 1.69 -1.22 -15.25
C TYR A 185 1.60 0.25 -14.82
N GLN A 186 1.34 0.44 -13.56
CA GLN A 186 1.30 1.76 -12.94
C GLN A 186 2.73 2.18 -12.56
N ASN A 187 3.28 3.21 -13.20
CA ASN A 187 4.66 3.64 -12.93
C ASN A 187 4.81 4.50 -11.69
N PHE A 188 3.72 5.11 -11.21
CA PHE A 188 3.74 6.03 -10.07
C PHE A 188 2.50 5.85 -9.21
N THR A 189 2.67 5.84 -7.89
CA THR A 189 1.60 6.06 -6.90
C THR A 189 2.13 6.84 -5.71
N GLU A 190 1.37 7.83 -5.24
CA GLU A 190 1.66 8.61 -4.04
C GLU A 190 0.35 9.06 -3.42
N SER A 191 0.10 8.70 -2.16
CA SER A 191 -1.14 9.07 -1.50
C SER A 191 -1.21 10.56 -1.21
N ASP A 192 -2.38 11.15 -1.35
CA ASP A 192 -2.68 12.44 -0.72
C ASP A 192 -3.17 12.17 0.71
N PRO A 193 -2.42 12.55 1.76
CA PRO A 193 -2.79 12.28 3.14
C PRO A 193 -3.78 13.29 3.73
N THR A 194 -4.20 14.29 2.96
CA THR A 194 -4.95 15.47 3.46
C THR A 194 -6.21 15.05 4.23
N HIS A 195 -7.00 14.09 3.73
CA HIS A 195 -8.22 13.68 4.41
C HIS A 195 -7.94 12.93 5.71
N LEU A 196 -6.92 12.08 5.75
CA LEU A 196 -6.54 11.35 6.95
C LEU A 196 -6.05 12.32 8.05
N LEU A 197 -5.23 13.30 7.67
CA LEU A 197 -4.78 14.36 8.59
C LEU A 197 -5.94 15.23 9.07
N ALA A 198 -6.86 15.61 8.19
CA ALA A 198 -8.05 16.39 8.55
C ALA A 198 -9.00 15.61 9.47
N ALA A 199 -9.01 14.28 9.42
CA ALA A 199 -9.74 13.43 10.37
C ALA A 199 -9.11 13.46 11.79
N GLY A 200 -7.90 13.97 11.94
CA GLY A 200 -7.17 14.11 13.20
C GLY A 200 -6.06 13.06 13.42
N TYR A 201 -5.74 12.22 12.44
CA TYR A 201 -4.62 11.30 12.55
C TYR A 201 -3.29 12.06 12.43
N ASP A 202 -2.52 12.12 13.51
CA ASP A 202 -1.27 12.89 13.65
C ASP A 202 -0.04 12.02 13.99
N GLN A 203 -0.20 10.70 14.08
CA GLN A 203 0.87 9.79 14.50
C GLN A 203 1.96 9.55 13.44
N GLY A 204 1.75 10.04 12.22
CA GLY A 204 2.70 9.89 11.11
C GLY A 204 2.91 8.45 10.65
N PHE A 205 3.93 8.26 9.83
CA PHE A 205 4.33 6.95 9.27
C PHE A 205 5.82 6.71 9.52
N THR A 206 6.18 5.46 9.72
CA THR A 206 7.55 5.05 9.97
C THR A 206 8.43 5.27 8.74
N ASP A 207 9.63 5.80 8.93
CA ASP A 207 10.63 5.94 7.87
C ASP A 207 10.93 4.59 7.20
N MET A 208 11.14 4.60 5.88
CA MET A 208 11.34 3.36 5.12
C MET A 208 12.60 2.61 5.56
N ASP A 209 13.72 3.28 5.81
CA ASP A 209 14.97 2.63 6.22
C ASP A 209 14.80 1.95 7.60
N GLU A 210 14.08 2.62 8.52
CA GLU A 210 13.79 2.07 9.85
C GLU A 210 12.87 0.84 9.75
N ALA A 211 11.77 0.96 9.02
CA ALA A 211 10.82 -0.14 8.82
C ALA A 211 11.46 -1.35 8.11
N VAL A 212 12.29 -1.10 7.09
CA VAL A 212 13.01 -2.17 6.37
C VAL A 212 14.02 -2.86 7.27
N LYS A 213 14.76 -2.12 8.09
CA LYS A 213 15.70 -2.71 9.06
C LYS A 213 14.98 -3.63 10.05
N GLU A 214 13.85 -3.18 10.58
CA GLU A 214 13.03 -4.00 11.47
C GLU A 214 12.51 -5.25 10.76
N TYR A 215 12.00 -5.08 9.53
CA TYR A 215 11.45 -6.19 8.76
C TYR A 215 12.51 -7.23 8.39
N VAL A 216 13.70 -6.82 7.94
CA VAL A 216 14.81 -7.74 7.66
C VAL A 216 15.22 -8.48 8.92
N THR A 217 15.36 -7.79 10.06
CA THR A 217 15.66 -8.43 11.36
C THR A 217 14.61 -9.48 11.72
N PHE A 218 13.33 -9.19 11.47
CA PHE A 218 12.25 -10.14 11.70
C PHE A 218 12.35 -11.37 10.80
N LEU A 219 12.68 -11.19 9.50
CA LEU A 219 12.88 -12.30 8.57
C LEU A 219 14.07 -13.18 8.93
N ASP A 220 15.18 -12.58 9.36
CA ASP A 220 16.39 -13.30 9.80
C ASP A 220 16.13 -14.15 11.07
N ASN A 221 15.17 -13.74 11.92
CA ASN A 221 14.76 -14.44 13.13
C ASN A 221 13.61 -15.46 12.91
N GLY A 222 13.37 -15.88 11.67
CA GLY A 222 12.39 -16.92 11.36
C GLY A 222 11.08 -16.41 10.76
N GLY A 223 10.85 -15.10 10.73
CA GLY A 223 9.82 -14.46 9.92
C GLY A 223 8.36 -14.65 10.35
N TYR A 224 8.10 -15.12 11.58
CA TYR A 224 6.74 -15.35 12.07
C TYR A 224 6.53 -14.83 13.49
N TYR A 225 5.38 -14.20 13.73
CA TYR A 225 4.84 -14.08 15.08
C TYR A 225 4.10 -15.39 15.40
N GLU A 226 4.59 -16.15 16.36
CA GLU A 226 3.88 -17.31 16.85
C GLU A 226 2.82 -16.89 17.87
N TYR A 227 1.58 -17.36 17.68
CA TYR A 227 0.53 -17.16 18.68
C TYR A 227 0.91 -17.90 19.96
N GLY A 228 1.01 -17.16 21.07
CA GLY A 228 1.13 -17.75 22.40
C GLY A 228 2.55 -17.87 22.97
N LYS A 229 3.54 -17.21 22.38
CA LYS A 229 4.85 -17.01 23.01
C LYS A 229 5.07 -15.55 23.38
#